data_ff2402fc8d0c4d9f3c7ad22dd74c61ea
#
_entry.id   ff2402fc8d0c4d9f3c7ad22dd74c61ea
#
_cell.length_a   1.000
_cell.length_b   1.000
_cell.length_c   1.000
_cell.angle_alpha   90.00
_cell.angle_beta   90.00
_cell.angle_gamma   90.00
#
_symmetry.space_group_name_H-M   'P 1'
#
loop_
_entity.id
_entity.type
_entity.pdbx_description
1 polymer ?
#
loop_
_entity_poly.entity_id
_entity_poly.type
_entity_poly.pdbx_seq_one_letter_code
_entity_poly.pdbx_strand_id
1 'polypeptide(L)'
;MVIRGDNITVDFAGATLQGTPADTAIRIDGGKNVRIIQARARGYKVGILARGTRNLTLEDNDLSYNWKPRLFSLVEHESLVDWLSFHHNEKDEWLRFGAAIYLADVAGGKIVENGAVQGMNGLLLVRSNGLSIRGNNFSFNSGLGVGLYRSSYDTIVHNWIDYNVRGYSHGFYSRGQDSADLLIYEQSSHNVIAHNSLTHGGDGVFLWAGQTTMDSGTGGANDNLINENDVSYATANGVEATFSRNTITNNRAWGNEYGVWGGYSFETQIVGNDFTNNRFGVAIEHGRDNVISGNRFLHDSVAIKLWADSIEPSDWGYPKHHDTKSRDYRISGNTFVDNHVVLEARNTTGLDTLAAASPPSLSPPHFSAPTTPLSLRDRSAIVVDEWGPYDWQSPKLWPVDSTRAVPLRLAVLGPPGTWRVVSQRGIATLSKTSGRMGDTLAVTPAKDSTGDWEVMLEYKGQQFSYGRFEPPIRWTADSKSLPRVDFFSYRPGHWSLQATGTVTLSPGFYTLRAISNNAMRLYLDDKLVIDAWTPHESKVDYAEMPAGQHTLRVEYNQTDGWIELRVEIIRGRPEQYTLP
;
A
#
# COMPACT_ATOMS: atom_id res chain seq x y z
N MET A 1 -15.81 17.69 16.21
CA MET A 1 -16.07 19.17 16.10
C MET A 1 -16.40 19.51 14.65
N VAL A 2 -17.32 20.46 14.39
CA VAL A 2 -17.61 20.94 13.02
C VAL A 2 -17.30 22.43 12.94
N ILE A 3 -16.58 22.84 11.89
CA ILE A 3 -16.14 24.21 11.62
C ILE A 3 -16.77 24.66 10.30
N ARG A 4 -17.41 25.82 10.30
CA ARG A 4 -18.02 26.43 9.11
C ARG A 4 -17.84 27.94 9.13
N GLY A 5 -17.51 28.53 8.00
CA GLY A 5 -17.35 29.98 7.83
C GLY A 5 -15.95 30.37 7.38
N ASP A 6 -15.75 31.67 7.23
CA ASP A 6 -14.53 32.26 6.69
C ASP A 6 -13.66 32.88 7.79
N ASN A 7 -12.35 32.95 7.54
CA ASN A 7 -11.37 33.62 8.39
C ASN A 7 -11.35 33.08 9.84
N ILE A 8 -11.44 31.77 9.99
CA ILE A 8 -11.48 31.08 11.28
C ILE A 8 -10.10 30.55 11.62
N THR A 9 -9.62 30.85 12.80
CA THR A 9 -8.45 30.17 13.39
C THR A 9 -8.89 29.43 14.65
N VAL A 10 -8.58 28.14 14.71
CA VAL A 10 -8.78 27.32 15.90
C VAL A 10 -7.43 26.83 16.36
N ASP A 11 -6.99 27.34 17.50
CA ASP A 11 -5.78 26.88 18.18
C ASP A 11 -6.19 25.96 19.33
N PHE A 12 -5.75 24.72 19.25
CA PHE A 12 -6.04 23.72 20.28
C PHE A 12 -5.06 23.76 21.45
N ALA A 13 -4.00 24.56 21.35
CA ALA A 13 -2.95 24.67 22.38
C ALA A 13 -2.44 23.29 22.85
N GLY A 14 -2.35 22.32 21.97
CA GLY A 14 -1.93 20.95 22.27
C GLY A 14 -3.00 20.07 22.94
N ALA A 15 -4.26 20.51 23.01
CA ALA A 15 -5.34 19.70 23.55
C ALA A 15 -5.57 18.43 22.74
N THR A 16 -5.81 17.32 23.45
CA THR A 16 -6.04 16.00 22.84
C THR A 16 -7.55 15.72 22.72
N LEU A 17 -7.97 15.43 21.49
CA LEU A 17 -9.28 14.87 21.18
C LEU A 17 -9.15 13.34 21.16
N GLN A 18 -10.00 12.68 21.92
CA GLN A 18 -10.09 11.22 21.96
C GLN A 18 -11.43 10.77 21.39
N GLY A 19 -11.40 9.84 20.44
CA GLY A 19 -12.61 9.38 19.74
C GLY A 19 -12.63 7.88 19.48
N THR A 20 -13.51 7.51 18.58
CA THR A 20 -13.73 6.12 18.16
C THR A 20 -13.53 5.98 16.66
N PRO A 21 -13.32 4.75 16.14
CA PRO A 21 -13.21 4.50 14.70
C PRO A 21 -14.44 4.88 13.86
N ALA A 22 -15.57 5.18 14.49
CA ALA A 22 -16.78 5.65 13.80
C ALA A 22 -16.78 7.16 13.53
N ASP A 23 -15.86 7.91 14.13
CA ASP A 23 -15.94 9.36 14.20
C ASP A 23 -14.85 10.08 13.38
N THR A 24 -15.10 11.35 13.12
CA THR A 24 -14.13 12.35 12.64
C THR A 24 -13.87 13.37 13.75
N ALA A 25 -12.59 13.61 14.07
CA ALA A 25 -12.26 14.55 15.16
C ALA A 25 -12.62 15.98 14.80
N ILE A 26 -12.12 16.48 13.66
CA ILE A 26 -12.34 17.85 13.17
C ILE A 26 -12.87 17.78 11.75
N ARG A 27 -14.06 18.32 11.52
CA ARG A 27 -14.68 18.44 10.21
C ARG A 27 -14.80 19.89 9.81
N ILE A 28 -14.35 20.24 8.61
CA ILE A 28 -14.40 21.58 8.03
C ILE A 28 -15.28 21.52 6.79
N ASP A 29 -16.42 22.20 6.82
CA ASP A 29 -17.38 22.22 5.73
C ASP A 29 -17.34 23.59 5.02
N GLY A 30 -16.65 23.68 3.89
CA GLY A 30 -16.50 24.90 3.11
C GLY A 30 -15.60 25.94 3.78
N GLY A 31 -15.87 27.22 3.49
CA GLY A 31 -15.16 28.36 4.05
C GLY A 31 -13.86 28.72 3.33
N LYS A 32 -13.32 29.89 3.74
CA LYS A 32 -12.07 30.44 3.22
C LYS A 32 -11.19 30.91 4.37
N ASN A 33 -9.86 30.73 4.23
CA ASN A 33 -8.88 31.11 5.25
C ASN A 33 -9.17 30.44 6.60
N VAL A 34 -9.35 29.12 6.59
CA VAL A 34 -9.52 28.33 7.82
C VAL A 34 -8.17 27.82 8.26
N ARG A 35 -7.85 27.98 9.55
CA ARG A 35 -6.58 27.54 10.13
C ARG A 35 -6.81 26.69 11.37
N ILE A 36 -6.19 25.50 11.41
CA ILE A 36 -6.22 24.56 12.55
C ILE A 36 -4.78 24.35 13.03
N ILE A 37 -4.57 24.61 14.31
CA ILE A 37 -3.23 24.61 14.90
C ILE A 37 -3.21 23.74 16.15
N GLN A 38 -2.12 22.99 16.32
CA GLN A 38 -1.76 22.27 17.55
C GLN A 38 -2.85 21.34 18.09
N ALA A 39 -3.67 20.77 17.21
CA ALA A 39 -4.63 19.74 17.60
C ALA A 39 -3.93 18.39 17.74
N ARG A 40 -4.36 17.62 18.73
CA ARG A 40 -4.01 16.19 18.85
C ARG A 40 -5.27 15.36 18.74
N ALA A 41 -5.30 14.39 17.82
CA ALA A 41 -6.45 13.51 17.66
C ALA A 41 -6.01 12.04 17.70
N ARG A 42 -6.73 11.22 18.45
CA ARG A 42 -6.42 9.81 18.68
C ARG A 42 -7.66 8.93 18.58
N GLY A 43 -7.52 7.78 17.92
CA GLY A 43 -8.56 6.74 17.85
C GLY A 43 -9.71 7.04 16.90
N TYR A 44 -9.64 8.11 16.12
CA TYR A 44 -10.65 8.46 15.12
C TYR A 44 -10.43 7.72 13.80
N LYS A 45 -11.49 7.53 13.01
CA LYS A 45 -11.37 7.09 11.61
C LYS A 45 -10.68 8.15 10.77
N VAL A 46 -11.04 9.41 10.97
CA VAL A 46 -10.43 10.57 10.31
C VAL A 46 -10.07 11.62 11.35
N GLY A 47 -8.83 12.07 11.35
CA GLY A 47 -8.38 13.12 12.24
C GLY A 47 -8.95 14.47 11.81
N ILE A 48 -8.63 14.93 10.60
CA ILE A 48 -9.17 16.17 10.00
C ILE A 48 -9.78 15.84 8.64
N LEU A 49 -11.07 16.15 8.48
CA LEU A 49 -11.80 16.08 7.21
C LEU A 49 -12.16 17.49 6.75
N ALA A 50 -11.65 17.95 5.61
CA ALA A 50 -12.05 19.24 5.01
C ALA A 50 -12.67 19.03 3.64
N ARG A 51 -13.75 19.74 3.35
CA ARG A 51 -14.45 19.70 2.06
C ARG A 51 -14.76 21.10 1.54
N GLY A 52 -14.42 21.37 0.28
CA GLY A 52 -14.75 22.61 -0.41
C GLY A 52 -14.13 23.86 0.22
N THR A 53 -13.03 23.72 0.93
CA THR A 53 -12.37 24.81 1.65
C THR A 53 -11.34 25.50 0.74
N ARG A 54 -11.23 26.81 0.85
CA ARG A 54 -10.22 27.60 0.13
C ARG A 54 -9.19 28.18 1.09
N ASN A 55 -7.91 28.10 0.72
CA ASN A 55 -6.79 28.58 1.54
C ASN A 55 -6.82 27.98 2.97
N LEU A 56 -6.78 26.65 3.03
CA LEU A 56 -6.73 25.90 4.29
C LEU A 56 -5.31 25.90 4.86
N THR A 57 -5.15 26.11 6.15
CA THR A 57 -3.88 25.92 6.86
C THR A 57 -4.04 24.88 7.97
N LEU A 58 -3.27 23.82 7.90
CA LEU A 58 -3.11 22.83 8.97
C LEU A 58 -1.66 22.88 9.43
N GLU A 59 -1.43 23.22 10.71
CA GLU A 59 -0.08 23.50 11.21
C GLU A 59 0.13 22.92 12.60
N ASP A 60 1.27 22.24 12.77
CA ASP A 60 1.71 21.66 14.07
C ASP A 60 0.65 20.76 14.72
N ASN A 61 -0.09 19.99 13.92
CA ASN A 61 -1.08 19.04 14.44
C ASN A 61 -0.45 17.65 14.56
N ASP A 62 -0.75 16.94 15.64
CA ASP A 62 -0.39 15.55 15.84
C ASP A 62 -1.64 14.67 15.71
N LEU A 63 -1.75 14.05 14.55
CA LEU A 63 -2.86 13.19 14.13
C LEU A 63 -2.47 11.72 14.05
N SER A 64 -1.45 11.33 14.80
CA SER A 64 -0.92 9.97 14.86
C SER A 64 -1.83 9.01 15.64
N TYR A 65 -1.61 7.71 15.45
CA TYR A 65 -2.30 6.65 16.19
C TYR A 65 -3.83 6.70 16.06
N ASN A 66 -4.29 7.08 14.88
CA ASN A 66 -5.68 6.96 14.51
C ASN A 66 -6.01 5.55 14.00
N TRP A 67 -7.26 5.31 13.64
CA TRP A 67 -7.76 4.01 13.28
C TRP A 67 -6.97 3.33 12.15
N LYS A 68 -6.72 2.05 12.32
CA LYS A 68 -6.30 1.13 11.26
C LYS A 68 -7.37 0.05 11.10
N PRO A 69 -8.02 -0.06 9.93
CA PRO A 69 -8.94 -1.16 9.69
C PRO A 69 -8.20 -2.49 9.65
N ARG A 70 -8.89 -3.54 9.99
CA ARG A 70 -8.42 -4.88 9.70
C ARG A 70 -8.49 -5.10 8.20
N LEU A 71 -7.38 -5.54 7.62
CA LEU A 71 -7.26 -5.76 6.19
C LEU A 71 -7.65 -7.18 5.80
N PHE A 72 -7.95 -7.37 4.54
CA PHE A 72 -8.20 -8.68 3.95
C PHE A 72 -6.93 -9.33 3.40
N SER A 73 -5.86 -8.55 3.19
CA SER A 73 -4.54 -9.05 2.84
C SER A 73 -4.03 -10.02 3.91
N LEU A 74 -3.38 -11.08 3.46
CA LEU A 74 -2.77 -12.11 4.30
C LEU A 74 -1.25 -12.04 4.16
N VAL A 75 -0.53 -12.72 5.03
CA VAL A 75 0.93 -12.83 4.93
C VAL A 75 1.35 -13.51 3.62
N GLU A 76 0.53 -14.42 3.10
CA GLU A 76 0.81 -15.17 1.88
C GLU A 76 0.48 -14.40 0.60
N HIS A 77 -0.47 -13.50 0.64
CA HIS A 77 -0.86 -12.69 -0.51
C HIS A 77 -1.67 -11.45 -0.14
N GLU A 78 -1.63 -10.46 -1.00
CA GLU A 78 -2.43 -9.25 -0.92
C GLU A 78 -3.89 -9.49 -1.33
N SER A 79 -4.78 -8.63 -0.85
CA SER A 79 -6.16 -8.53 -1.34
C SER A 79 -6.36 -7.18 -2.04
N LEU A 80 -6.86 -7.21 -3.26
CA LEU A 80 -7.14 -5.98 -4.03
C LEU A 80 -8.18 -5.08 -3.36
N VAL A 81 -9.01 -5.63 -2.49
CA VAL A 81 -9.95 -4.85 -1.66
C VAL A 81 -9.24 -3.79 -0.81
N ASP A 82 -8.00 -4.07 -0.42
CA ASP A 82 -7.22 -3.19 0.44
C ASP A 82 -6.44 -2.11 -0.33
N TRP A 83 -6.36 -2.21 -1.65
CA TRP A 83 -5.60 -1.29 -2.48
C TRP A 83 -6.39 -0.02 -2.78
N LEU A 84 -5.97 1.12 -2.25
CA LEU A 84 -6.60 2.39 -2.59
C LEU A 84 -6.46 2.70 -4.09
N SER A 85 -5.29 2.40 -4.66
CA SER A 85 -5.00 2.58 -6.10
C SER A 85 -5.81 1.68 -7.03
N PHE A 86 -6.60 0.76 -6.51
CA PHE A 86 -7.49 -0.12 -7.27
C PHE A 86 -8.96 0.33 -7.25
N HIS A 87 -9.28 1.36 -6.47
CA HIS A 87 -10.64 1.85 -6.32
C HIS A 87 -10.79 3.26 -6.85
N HIS A 88 -11.83 3.49 -7.63
CA HIS A 88 -12.29 4.84 -7.91
C HIS A 88 -12.61 5.57 -6.60
N ASN A 89 -12.54 6.89 -6.63
CA ASN A 89 -12.86 7.72 -5.46
C ASN A 89 -13.82 8.87 -5.82
N GLU A 90 -14.79 8.55 -6.64
CA GLU A 90 -15.80 9.53 -7.09
C GLU A 90 -16.79 9.90 -5.98
N LYS A 91 -17.08 8.96 -5.10
CA LYS A 91 -18.03 9.09 -4.00
C LYS A 91 -17.35 8.96 -2.63
N ASP A 92 -16.06 9.29 -2.56
CA ASP A 92 -15.24 9.18 -1.35
C ASP A 92 -15.05 7.72 -0.87
N GLU A 93 -14.94 6.78 -1.79
CA GLU A 93 -14.70 5.36 -1.49
C GLU A 93 -13.45 5.16 -0.60
N TRP A 94 -12.44 6.01 -0.76
CA TRP A 94 -11.23 5.98 0.05
C TRP A 94 -11.46 6.29 1.54
N LEU A 95 -12.55 6.99 1.89
CA LEU A 95 -12.89 7.26 3.29
C LEU A 95 -13.12 6.00 4.11
N ARG A 96 -13.46 4.89 3.47
CA ARG A 96 -13.66 3.61 4.18
C ARG A 96 -12.38 3.16 4.90
N PHE A 97 -11.20 3.51 4.37
CA PHE A 97 -9.91 3.15 4.96
C PHE A 97 -9.47 4.10 6.07
N GLY A 98 -10.09 5.26 6.20
CA GLY A 98 -9.67 6.29 7.14
C GLY A 98 -8.37 7.01 6.73
N ALA A 99 -8.13 8.14 7.34
CA ALA A 99 -6.90 8.92 7.16
C ALA A 99 -6.68 9.85 8.35
N ALA A 100 -5.43 10.21 8.62
CA ALA A 100 -5.18 11.28 9.57
C ALA A 100 -5.71 12.62 9.05
N ILE A 101 -5.49 12.91 7.76
CA ILE A 101 -6.00 14.10 7.06
C ILE A 101 -6.64 13.67 5.74
N TYR A 102 -7.90 14.05 5.52
CA TYR A 102 -8.63 13.85 4.27
C TYR A 102 -9.16 15.18 3.74
N LEU A 103 -8.66 15.59 2.57
CA LEU A 103 -9.01 16.85 1.93
C LEU A 103 -9.73 16.58 0.61
N ALA A 104 -10.97 17.01 0.49
CA ALA A 104 -11.75 16.87 -0.74
C ALA A 104 -12.17 18.26 -1.28
N ASP A 105 -11.89 18.49 -2.56
CA ASP A 105 -12.24 19.75 -3.24
C ASP A 105 -11.67 20.99 -2.54
N VAL A 106 -10.45 20.88 -1.99
CA VAL A 106 -9.74 21.99 -1.32
C VAL A 106 -8.87 22.73 -2.34
N ALA A 107 -8.96 24.05 -2.34
CA ALA A 107 -8.21 24.89 -3.27
C ALA A 107 -7.24 25.82 -2.53
N GLY A 108 -5.95 25.56 -2.70
CA GLY A 108 -4.86 26.28 -2.08
C GLY A 108 -4.77 26.12 -0.55
N GLY A 109 -3.62 26.42 -0.02
CA GLY A 109 -3.39 26.35 1.42
C GLY A 109 -2.06 25.72 1.80
N LYS A 110 -1.89 25.43 3.08
CA LYS A 110 -0.63 24.94 3.65
C LYS A 110 -0.88 23.81 4.62
N ILE A 111 -0.13 22.76 4.47
CA ILE A 111 -0.07 21.60 5.39
C ILE A 111 1.36 21.53 5.90
N VAL A 112 1.61 22.02 7.12
CA VAL A 112 2.97 22.31 7.59
C VAL A 112 3.21 21.71 8.97
N GLU A 113 4.32 21.02 9.13
CA GLU A 113 4.81 20.51 10.43
C GLU A 113 3.81 19.61 11.16
N ASN A 114 2.95 18.88 10.43
CA ASN A 114 2.03 17.94 11.03
C ASN A 114 2.66 16.55 11.18
N GLY A 115 2.29 15.85 12.24
CA GLY A 115 2.59 14.44 12.46
C GLY A 115 1.36 13.57 12.24
N ALA A 116 1.49 12.52 11.41
CA ALA A 116 0.44 11.54 11.19
C ALA A 116 1.08 10.17 10.95
N VAL A 117 1.49 9.53 12.03
CA VAL A 117 2.15 8.21 12.01
C VAL A 117 1.26 7.14 12.63
N GLN A 118 1.53 5.87 12.31
CA GLN A 118 0.84 4.73 12.94
C GLN A 118 -0.68 4.71 12.72
N GLY A 119 -1.13 5.23 11.57
CA GLY A 119 -2.52 5.14 11.12
C GLY A 119 -2.66 4.23 9.89
N MET A 120 -3.81 4.28 9.24
CA MET A 120 -3.98 3.64 7.93
C MET A 120 -3.36 4.49 6.83
N ASN A 121 -3.75 5.76 6.71
CA ASN A 121 -3.20 6.71 5.76
C ASN A 121 -2.87 8.03 6.44
N GLY A 122 -1.77 8.67 6.01
CA GLY A 122 -1.37 9.97 6.54
C GLY A 122 -2.21 11.11 5.98
N LEU A 123 -1.99 11.48 4.72
CA LEU A 123 -2.69 12.57 4.03
C LEU A 123 -3.31 12.06 2.72
N LEU A 124 -4.60 12.25 2.55
CA LEU A 124 -5.30 11.97 1.29
C LEU A 124 -5.86 13.27 0.70
N LEU A 125 -5.47 13.55 -0.54
CA LEU A 125 -5.93 14.67 -1.36
C LEU A 125 -6.86 14.14 -2.46
N VAL A 126 -8.08 14.66 -2.51
CA VAL A 126 -9.10 14.26 -3.48
C VAL A 126 -9.59 15.50 -4.21
N ARG A 127 -9.33 15.60 -5.51
CA ARG A 127 -9.66 16.78 -6.31
C ARG A 127 -9.25 18.10 -5.65
N SER A 128 -8.11 18.06 -4.94
CA SER A 128 -7.58 19.20 -4.18
C SER A 128 -6.33 19.73 -4.88
N ASN A 129 -6.20 21.03 -5.01
CA ASN A 129 -5.19 21.61 -5.88
C ASN A 129 -4.50 22.84 -5.29
N GLY A 130 -3.22 23.03 -5.64
CA GLY A 130 -2.46 24.22 -5.28
C GLY A 130 -2.05 24.27 -3.81
N LEU A 131 -1.87 23.13 -3.18
CA LEU A 131 -1.47 22.99 -1.78
C LEU A 131 0.06 23.00 -1.65
N SER A 132 0.56 23.62 -0.57
CA SER A 132 1.95 23.52 -0.13
C SER A 132 2.04 22.58 1.08
N ILE A 133 2.69 21.44 0.91
CA ILE A 133 2.78 20.36 1.90
C ILE A 133 4.25 20.23 2.30
N ARG A 134 4.61 20.67 3.52
CA ARG A 134 6.01 20.83 3.89
C ARG A 134 6.30 20.50 5.35
N GLY A 135 7.45 19.83 5.59
CA GLY A 135 7.94 19.58 6.95
C GLY A 135 7.08 18.61 7.77
N ASN A 136 6.23 17.82 7.10
CA ASN A 136 5.36 16.88 7.80
C ASN A 136 6.04 15.52 7.98
N ASN A 137 5.54 14.76 8.95
CA ASN A 137 5.90 13.36 9.14
C ASN A 137 4.67 12.47 8.92
N PHE A 138 4.62 11.78 7.79
CA PHE A 138 3.57 10.84 7.39
C PHE A 138 4.08 9.40 7.28
N SER A 139 5.00 9.02 8.16
CA SER A 139 5.67 7.73 8.15
C SER A 139 4.90 6.65 8.92
N PHE A 140 5.26 5.38 8.71
CA PHE A 140 4.75 4.22 9.44
C PHE A 140 3.23 4.02 9.35
N ASN A 141 2.61 4.42 8.25
CA ASN A 141 1.20 4.13 8.00
C ASN A 141 1.04 2.78 7.29
N SER A 142 -0.09 2.13 7.50
CA SER A 142 -0.35 0.80 6.95
C SER A 142 -0.66 0.82 5.44
N GLY A 143 -1.19 1.91 4.93
CA GLY A 143 -1.49 2.09 3.51
C GLY A 143 -0.57 3.13 2.87
N LEU A 144 -1.01 4.37 2.83
CA LEU A 144 -0.31 5.46 2.18
C LEU A 144 0.22 6.49 3.17
N GLY A 145 1.44 6.99 2.92
CA GLY A 145 1.91 8.20 3.57
C GLY A 145 1.14 9.42 3.06
N VAL A 146 1.20 9.63 1.74
CA VAL A 146 0.42 10.67 1.03
C VAL A 146 -0.23 10.06 -0.20
N GLY A 147 -1.50 10.37 -0.46
CA GLY A 147 -2.22 9.93 -1.65
C GLY A 147 -2.91 11.09 -2.36
N LEU A 148 -2.74 11.16 -3.68
CA LEU A 148 -3.37 12.14 -4.57
C LEU A 148 -4.34 11.43 -5.50
N TYR A 149 -5.59 11.86 -5.51
CA TYR A 149 -6.61 11.45 -6.46
C TYR A 149 -7.14 12.67 -7.22
N ARG A 150 -6.83 12.77 -8.51
CA ARG A 150 -7.18 13.92 -9.35
C ARG A 150 -6.80 15.26 -8.71
N SER A 151 -5.62 15.28 -8.10
CA SER A 151 -5.08 16.45 -7.39
C SER A 151 -3.83 16.94 -8.11
N SER A 152 -3.78 18.23 -8.41
CA SER A 152 -2.77 18.79 -9.31
C SER A 152 -2.25 20.14 -8.81
N TYR A 153 -1.05 20.51 -9.30
CA TYR A 153 -0.39 21.77 -8.93
C TYR A 153 -0.04 21.85 -7.45
N ASP A 154 0.12 20.71 -6.79
CA ASP A 154 0.54 20.62 -5.39
C ASP A 154 2.06 20.59 -5.30
N THR A 155 2.59 21.16 -4.21
CA THR A 155 4.02 21.17 -3.89
C THR A 155 4.26 20.40 -2.61
N ILE A 156 4.89 19.23 -2.72
CA ILE A 156 5.16 18.28 -1.62
C ILE A 156 6.67 18.24 -1.41
N VAL A 157 7.16 18.95 -0.38
CA VAL A 157 8.59 19.16 -0.21
C VAL A 157 9.04 19.04 1.24
N HIS A 158 10.25 18.49 1.46
CA HIS A 158 10.87 18.37 2.78
C HIS A 158 10.01 17.61 3.81
N ASN A 159 9.35 16.53 3.39
CA ASN A 159 8.57 15.68 4.28
C ASN A 159 9.30 14.37 4.58
N TRP A 160 9.00 13.77 5.74
CA TRP A 160 9.30 12.38 6.07
C TRP A 160 8.06 11.54 5.75
N ILE A 161 8.19 10.64 4.79
CA ILE A 161 7.09 9.77 4.35
C ILE A 161 7.65 8.35 4.22
N ASP A 162 8.25 7.85 5.29
CA ASP A 162 9.02 6.61 5.29
C ASP A 162 8.23 5.44 5.89
N TYR A 163 8.57 4.21 5.49
CA TYR A 163 8.02 2.99 6.10
C TYR A 163 6.50 2.84 5.96
N ASN A 164 5.90 3.41 4.93
CA ASN A 164 4.51 3.15 4.59
C ASN A 164 4.46 1.90 3.73
N VAL A 165 4.42 0.74 4.38
CA VAL A 165 4.51 -0.56 3.72
C VAL A 165 3.63 -1.58 4.40
N ARG A 166 2.95 -2.34 3.59
CA ARG A 166 2.11 -3.47 3.95
C ARG A 166 2.38 -4.59 2.96
N GLY A 167 2.18 -5.82 3.38
CA GLY A 167 2.36 -6.93 2.47
C GLY A 167 3.81 -7.32 2.19
N TYR A 168 4.79 -6.72 2.87
CA TYR A 168 6.17 -7.17 2.81
C TYR A 168 6.60 -7.86 4.08
N SER A 169 7.13 -9.05 3.93
CA SER A 169 7.80 -9.73 5.00
C SER A 169 8.88 -10.63 4.43
N HIS A 170 10.09 -10.47 4.91
CA HIS A 170 11.24 -11.20 4.40
C HIS A 170 11.03 -12.72 4.41
N GLY A 171 11.09 -13.34 3.23
CA GLY A 171 10.90 -14.79 3.07
C GLY A 171 9.46 -15.29 3.08
N PHE A 172 8.46 -14.43 3.27
CA PHE A 172 7.04 -14.80 3.27
C PHE A 172 6.25 -14.06 2.18
N TYR A 173 6.34 -12.76 2.18
CA TYR A 173 5.54 -11.89 1.36
C TYR A 173 6.42 -10.76 0.84
N SER A 174 6.49 -10.59 -0.45
CA SER A 174 7.45 -9.70 -1.10
C SER A 174 6.82 -8.63 -1.99
N ARG A 175 5.49 -8.50 -1.95
CA ARG A 175 4.78 -7.46 -2.66
C ARG A 175 4.48 -6.29 -1.72
N GLY A 176 4.48 -5.09 -2.24
CA GLY A 176 4.21 -3.89 -1.48
C GLY A 176 3.33 -2.90 -2.24
N GLN A 177 2.73 -3.34 -3.36
CA GLN A 177 1.97 -2.49 -4.28
C GLN A 177 0.64 -2.00 -3.71
N ASP A 178 0.17 -2.56 -2.62
CA ASP A 178 -1.02 -2.09 -1.91
C ASP A 178 -0.73 -0.93 -0.94
N SER A 179 0.53 -0.48 -0.87
CA SER A 179 1.00 0.62 -0.03
C SER A 179 2.11 1.39 -0.73
N ALA A 180 2.21 2.67 -0.44
CA ALA A 180 3.26 3.53 -0.96
C ALA A 180 3.54 4.69 0.00
N ASP A 181 4.76 5.21 -0.06
CA ASP A 181 5.07 6.45 0.65
C ASP A 181 4.29 7.61 0.03
N LEU A 182 4.29 7.71 -1.31
CA LEU A 182 3.50 8.69 -2.03
C LEU A 182 2.82 8.07 -3.25
N LEU A 183 1.48 8.13 -3.31
CA LEU A 183 0.67 7.73 -4.45
C LEU A 183 0.22 8.94 -5.26
N ILE A 184 0.51 8.95 -6.58
CA ILE A 184 -0.02 9.91 -7.55
C ILE A 184 -0.95 9.14 -8.48
N TYR A 185 -2.26 9.34 -8.34
CA TYR A 185 -3.24 8.48 -8.97
C TYR A 185 -4.31 9.27 -9.75
N GLU A 186 -4.83 8.65 -10.82
CA GLU A 186 -5.94 9.19 -11.61
C GLU A 186 -5.75 10.66 -12.01
N GLN A 187 -5.08 10.95 -13.10
CA GLN A 187 -4.97 12.31 -13.67
C GLN A 187 -4.40 13.39 -12.73
N SER A 188 -3.69 12.98 -11.65
CA SER A 188 -2.97 13.92 -10.79
C SER A 188 -1.71 14.40 -11.51
N SER A 189 -1.68 15.66 -11.92
CA SER A 189 -0.68 16.20 -12.84
C SER A 189 -0.08 17.52 -12.36
N HIS A 190 1.09 17.89 -12.91
CA HIS A 190 1.77 19.15 -12.61
C HIS A 190 2.13 19.35 -11.13
N ASN A 191 2.39 18.27 -10.41
CA ASN A 191 2.81 18.31 -9.03
C ASN A 191 4.34 18.40 -8.93
N VAL A 192 4.84 19.04 -7.87
CA VAL A 192 6.26 19.09 -7.52
C VAL A 192 6.48 18.25 -6.27
N ILE A 193 7.21 17.16 -6.42
CA ILE A 193 7.61 16.26 -5.34
C ILE A 193 9.12 16.36 -5.20
N ALA A 194 9.60 17.10 -4.19
CA ALA A 194 11.03 17.35 -4.09
C ALA A 194 11.55 17.34 -2.66
N HIS A 195 12.81 16.93 -2.49
CA HIS A 195 13.52 16.94 -1.23
C HIS A 195 12.80 16.15 -0.11
N ASN A 196 12.07 15.08 -0.44
CA ASN A 196 11.41 14.25 0.55
C ASN A 196 12.24 12.99 0.85
N SER A 197 12.06 12.45 2.05
CA SER A 197 12.42 11.08 2.38
C SER A 197 11.21 10.19 2.13
N LEU A 198 11.34 9.24 1.20
CA LEU A 198 10.31 8.32 0.70
C LEU A 198 10.91 6.91 0.69
N THR A 199 11.32 6.43 1.87
CA THR A 199 12.17 5.23 1.97
C THR A 199 11.49 4.10 2.70
N HIS A 200 11.86 2.85 2.34
CA HIS A 200 11.37 1.65 3.01
C HIS A 200 9.84 1.44 2.90
N GLY A 201 9.19 2.12 1.97
CA GLY A 201 7.78 1.93 1.64
C GLY A 201 7.52 0.67 0.81
N GLY A 202 6.28 0.47 0.44
CA GLY A 202 5.91 -0.47 -0.64
C GLY A 202 6.54 0.01 -1.95
N ASP A 203 6.11 1.18 -2.38
CA ASP A 203 6.80 2.03 -3.35
C ASP A 203 7.21 3.34 -2.67
N GLY A 204 8.32 3.94 -3.12
CA GLY A 204 8.67 5.29 -2.71
C GLY A 204 7.70 6.30 -3.33
N VAL A 205 7.65 6.36 -4.66
CA VAL A 205 6.60 7.06 -5.42
C VAL A 205 5.89 6.07 -6.31
N PHE A 206 4.58 5.93 -6.14
CA PHE A 206 3.71 5.15 -6.98
C PHE A 206 2.84 6.08 -7.85
N LEU A 207 3.20 6.23 -9.11
CA LEU A 207 2.44 7.04 -10.06
C LEU A 207 1.75 6.13 -11.06
N TRP A 208 0.43 6.04 -10.96
CA TRP A 208 -0.40 5.29 -11.88
C TRP A 208 -1.51 6.14 -12.47
N ALA A 209 -1.59 6.12 -13.80
CA ALA A 209 -2.59 6.87 -14.54
C ALA A 209 -4.06 6.49 -14.22
N GLY A 210 -4.26 5.29 -13.67
CA GLY A 210 -5.54 4.80 -13.18
C GLY A 210 -6.40 4.12 -14.22
N GLN A 211 -7.47 3.49 -13.75
CA GLN A 211 -8.39 2.70 -14.56
C GLN A 211 -9.06 3.53 -15.66
N THR A 212 -9.38 4.80 -15.38
CA THR A 212 -9.96 5.70 -16.39
C THR A 212 -9.07 5.84 -17.62
N THR A 213 -7.75 5.95 -17.45
CA THR A 213 -6.79 6.01 -18.56
C THR A 213 -6.69 4.66 -19.26
N MET A 214 -6.74 3.56 -18.53
CA MET A 214 -6.72 2.21 -19.10
C MET A 214 -7.93 1.95 -19.97
N ASP A 215 -9.12 2.34 -19.56
CA ASP A 215 -10.37 2.09 -20.27
C ASP A 215 -10.54 3.00 -21.49
N SER A 216 -10.28 4.30 -21.32
CA SER A 216 -10.53 5.31 -22.35
C SER A 216 -9.34 5.56 -23.28
N GLY A 217 -8.13 5.21 -22.84
CA GLY A 217 -6.90 5.60 -23.52
C GLY A 217 -6.57 7.09 -23.39
N THR A 218 -7.27 7.85 -22.55
CA THR A 218 -7.06 9.29 -22.39
C THR A 218 -6.81 9.64 -20.93
N GLY A 219 -6.10 10.75 -20.69
CA GLY A 219 -5.74 11.19 -19.34
C GLY A 219 -4.26 10.93 -19.02
N GLY A 220 -3.99 10.30 -17.89
CA GLY A 220 -2.64 10.09 -17.39
C GLY A 220 -2.30 11.05 -16.25
N ALA A 221 -1.30 10.69 -15.46
CA ALA A 221 -0.73 11.53 -14.41
C ALA A 221 0.55 12.19 -14.93
N ASN A 222 0.38 13.28 -15.68
CA ASN A 222 1.44 13.86 -16.50
C ASN A 222 2.10 15.09 -15.88
N ASP A 223 3.31 15.37 -16.37
CA ASP A 223 4.04 16.62 -16.11
C ASP A 223 4.35 16.84 -14.61
N ASN A 224 4.47 15.75 -13.84
CA ASN A 224 4.95 15.83 -12.47
C ASN A 224 6.49 15.91 -12.46
N LEU A 225 7.01 16.70 -11.54
CA LEU A 225 8.45 16.81 -11.27
C LEU A 225 8.77 16.04 -9.98
N ILE A 226 9.53 14.96 -10.09
CA ILE A 226 10.04 14.15 -8.98
C ILE A 226 11.53 14.42 -8.88
N ASN A 227 11.97 15.30 -7.94
CA ASN A 227 13.30 15.86 -7.91
C ASN A 227 13.96 15.79 -6.54
N GLU A 228 15.22 15.38 -6.50
CA GLU A 228 16.03 15.37 -5.28
C GLU A 228 15.36 14.67 -4.08
N ASN A 229 14.65 13.56 -4.31
CA ASN A 229 14.12 12.73 -3.24
C ASN A 229 15.04 11.55 -2.94
N ASP A 230 14.97 11.05 -1.73
CA ASP A 230 15.47 9.71 -1.39
C ASP A 230 14.31 8.71 -1.48
N VAL A 231 14.37 7.82 -2.48
CA VAL A 231 13.36 6.78 -2.75
C VAL A 231 13.97 5.38 -2.60
N SER A 232 14.86 5.23 -1.62
CA SER A 232 15.65 4.02 -1.43
C SER A 232 14.92 2.97 -0.59
N TYR A 233 15.28 1.70 -0.82
CA TYR A 233 14.83 0.55 -0.04
C TYR A 233 13.33 0.29 -0.09
N ALA A 234 12.65 0.75 -1.12
CA ALA A 234 11.28 0.33 -1.39
C ALA A 234 11.22 -1.16 -1.69
N THR A 235 10.12 -1.82 -1.31
CA THR A 235 9.97 -3.26 -1.54
C THR A 235 9.80 -3.59 -3.01
N ALA A 236 9.16 -2.69 -3.77
CA ALA A 236 9.02 -2.80 -5.22
C ALA A 236 9.76 -1.65 -5.92
N ASN A 237 9.16 -0.50 -6.10
CA ASN A 237 9.72 0.55 -6.93
C ASN A 237 10.23 1.74 -6.11
N GLY A 238 11.43 2.25 -6.41
CA GLY A 238 11.81 3.58 -5.93
C GLY A 238 10.83 4.62 -6.49
N VAL A 239 10.66 4.61 -7.82
CA VAL A 239 9.64 5.39 -8.52
C VAL A 239 8.93 4.50 -9.52
N GLU A 240 7.63 4.36 -9.41
CA GLU A 240 6.77 3.88 -10.49
C GLU A 240 6.18 5.08 -11.23
N ALA A 241 6.24 5.08 -12.57
CA ALA A 241 5.66 6.13 -13.42
C ALA A 241 5.11 5.51 -14.70
N THR A 242 3.86 5.07 -14.66
CA THR A 242 3.22 4.31 -15.74
C THR A 242 2.22 5.13 -16.55
N PHE A 243 2.07 4.80 -17.85
CA PHE A 243 1.09 5.37 -18.78
C PHE A 243 1.09 6.91 -18.83
N SER A 244 2.25 7.53 -18.65
CA SER A 244 2.37 8.97 -18.46
C SER A 244 3.75 9.51 -18.84
N ARG A 245 3.86 10.84 -18.93
CA ARG A 245 5.14 11.54 -19.11
C ARG A 245 5.45 12.39 -17.89
N ASN A 246 6.66 12.25 -17.37
CA ASN A 246 7.07 12.94 -16.15
C ASN A 246 8.56 13.27 -16.19
N THR A 247 9.02 14.08 -15.23
CA THR A 247 10.44 14.38 -15.04
C THR A 247 10.90 13.78 -13.70
N ILE A 248 11.82 12.82 -13.76
CA ILE A 248 12.41 12.11 -12.62
C ILE A 248 13.89 12.47 -12.60
N THR A 249 14.28 13.34 -11.68
CA THR A 249 15.63 13.92 -11.76
C THR A 249 16.29 14.04 -10.40
N ASN A 250 17.62 13.81 -10.37
CA ASN A 250 18.47 13.95 -9.20
C ASN A 250 18.03 13.16 -7.96
N ASN A 251 17.25 12.09 -8.12
CA ASN A 251 16.83 11.28 -6.99
C ASN A 251 17.88 10.23 -6.65
N ARG A 252 17.86 9.79 -5.38
CA ARG A 252 18.55 8.61 -4.91
C ARG A 252 17.59 7.43 -4.90
N ALA A 253 17.95 6.33 -5.56
CA ALA A 253 17.17 5.10 -5.60
C ALA A 253 18.11 3.91 -5.34
N TRP A 254 18.24 3.49 -4.08
CA TRP A 254 19.16 2.46 -3.65
C TRP A 254 18.42 1.24 -3.10
N GLY A 255 18.84 0.03 -3.50
CA GLY A 255 18.38 -1.22 -2.89
C GLY A 255 16.92 -1.57 -3.14
N ASN A 256 16.34 -1.12 -4.25
CA ASN A 256 14.98 -1.43 -4.67
C ASN A 256 14.93 -2.67 -5.57
N GLU A 257 13.75 -3.25 -5.78
CA GLU A 257 13.54 -4.16 -6.91
C GLU A 257 13.75 -3.38 -8.23
N TYR A 258 13.08 -2.23 -8.39
CA TYR A 258 13.26 -1.29 -9.50
C TYR A 258 13.60 0.11 -8.97
N GLY A 259 14.69 0.70 -9.45
CA GLY A 259 14.96 2.11 -9.16
C GLY A 259 13.88 3.00 -9.78
N VAL A 260 13.61 2.80 -11.09
CA VAL A 260 12.46 3.34 -11.80
C VAL A 260 11.75 2.22 -12.57
N TRP A 261 10.44 2.11 -12.40
CA TRP A 261 9.53 1.32 -13.23
C TRP A 261 8.67 2.24 -14.08
N GLY A 262 8.78 2.16 -15.42
CA GLY A 262 8.13 3.09 -16.36
C GLY A 262 7.27 2.40 -17.40
N GLY A 263 6.38 1.48 -17.01
CA GLY A 263 5.52 0.77 -17.95
C GLY A 263 4.64 1.73 -18.77
N TYR A 264 4.70 1.60 -20.10
CA TYR A 264 3.98 2.47 -21.05
C TYR A 264 4.27 3.98 -20.92
N SER A 265 5.36 4.35 -20.26
CA SER A 265 5.78 5.75 -20.14
C SER A 265 6.21 6.31 -21.51
N PHE A 266 5.96 7.59 -21.69
CA PHE A 266 6.32 8.28 -22.94
C PHE A 266 6.88 9.66 -22.65
N GLU A 267 7.85 10.11 -23.44
CA GLU A 267 8.47 11.44 -23.29
C GLU A 267 8.96 11.73 -21.85
N THR A 268 9.17 10.69 -21.06
CA THR A 268 9.63 10.82 -19.66
C THR A 268 11.12 11.09 -19.63
N GLN A 269 11.53 12.03 -18.77
CA GLN A 269 12.91 12.42 -18.54
C GLN A 269 13.43 11.77 -17.26
N ILE A 270 14.37 10.84 -17.35
CA ILE A 270 15.04 10.19 -16.22
C ILE A 270 16.48 10.68 -16.23
N VAL A 271 16.79 11.72 -15.44
CA VAL A 271 18.03 12.50 -15.62
C VAL A 271 18.75 12.73 -14.28
N GLY A 272 20.04 12.44 -14.25
CA GLY A 272 20.90 12.79 -13.09
C GLY A 272 20.61 11.99 -11.81
N ASN A 273 19.90 10.87 -11.88
CA ASN A 273 19.61 10.06 -10.72
C ASN A 273 20.76 9.14 -10.31
N ASP A 274 20.81 8.75 -9.03
CA ASP A 274 21.77 7.80 -8.47
C ASP A 274 21.08 6.48 -8.16
N PHE A 275 21.31 5.48 -9.01
CA PHE A 275 20.83 4.10 -8.88
C PHE A 275 21.94 3.24 -8.30
N THR A 276 21.70 2.55 -7.19
CA THR A 276 22.73 1.74 -6.53
C THR A 276 22.13 0.48 -5.91
N ASN A 277 22.71 -0.68 -6.22
CA ASN A 277 22.32 -1.97 -5.67
C ASN A 277 20.83 -2.34 -5.90
N ASN A 278 20.21 -1.88 -6.99
CA ASN A 278 18.88 -2.30 -7.37
C ASN A 278 18.96 -3.62 -8.16
N ARG A 279 17.85 -4.36 -8.23
CA ARG A 279 17.76 -5.45 -9.20
C ARG A 279 17.71 -4.88 -10.61
N PHE A 280 16.92 -3.81 -10.82
CA PHE A 280 16.88 -3.05 -12.05
C PHE A 280 17.03 -1.55 -11.72
N GLY A 281 18.00 -0.86 -12.32
CA GLY A 281 18.15 0.57 -12.14
C GLY A 281 16.97 1.31 -12.77
N VAL A 282 16.79 1.18 -14.09
CA VAL A 282 15.63 1.67 -14.86
C VAL A 282 15.05 0.52 -15.66
N ALA A 283 13.76 0.29 -15.55
CA ALA A 283 13.02 -0.72 -16.31
C ALA A 283 11.79 -0.11 -16.96
N ILE A 284 11.67 -0.22 -18.30
CA ILE A 284 10.57 0.36 -19.05
C ILE A 284 9.98 -0.68 -20.00
N GLU A 285 8.72 -1.03 -19.77
CA GLU A 285 7.91 -1.88 -20.62
C GLU A 285 7.04 -1.04 -21.55
N HIS A 286 7.03 -1.36 -22.85
CA HIS A 286 6.19 -0.68 -23.84
C HIS A 286 6.32 0.86 -23.88
N GLY A 287 7.46 1.40 -23.46
CA GLY A 287 7.67 2.85 -23.42
C GLY A 287 8.19 3.41 -24.75
N ARG A 288 8.05 4.71 -24.94
CA ARG A 288 8.52 5.40 -26.14
C ARG A 288 9.02 6.82 -25.88
N ASP A 289 9.92 7.27 -26.70
CA ASP A 289 10.42 8.66 -26.72
C ASP A 289 11.02 9.11 -25.36
N ASN A 290 11.46 8.16 -24.52
CA ASN A 290 12.00 8.44 -23.19
C ASN A 290 13.47 8.82 -23.26
N VAL A 291 13.90 9.66 -22.32
CA VAL A 291 15.30 10.10 -22.16
C VAL A 291 15.87 9.54 -20.85
N ILE A 292 16.97 8.81 -20.92
CA ILE A 292 17.72 8.28 -19.79
C ILE A 292 19.13 8.84 -19.86
N SER A 293 19.42 9.92 -19.14
CA SER A 293 20.68 10.62 -19.33
C SER A 293 21.31 11.14 -18.04
N GLY A 294 22.64 11.15 -18.02
CA GLY A 294 23.41 11.69 -16.89
C GLY A 294 23.21 10.94 -15.56
N ASN A 295 22.63 9.76 -15.58
CA ASN A 295 22.42 8.95 -14.39
C ASN A 295 23.68 8.17 -14.02
N ARG A 296 23.80 7.84 -12.74
CA ARG A 296 24.81 6.94 -12.22
C ARG A 296 24.15 5.61 -11.86
N PHE A 297 24.71 4.52 -12.38
CA PHE A 297 24.29 3.14 -12.10
C PHE A 297 25.45 2.39 -11.45
N LEU A 298 25.30 1.95 -10.21
CA LEU A 298 26.35 1.31 -9.42
C LEU A 298 25.85 0.00 -8.82
N HIS A 299 26.48 -1.11 -9.20
CA HIS A 299 26.19 -2.46 -8.68
C HIS A 299 24.74 -2.91 -8.88
N ASP A 300 24.02 -2.38 -9.86
CA ASP A 300 22.69 -2.88 -10.23
C ASP A 300 22.82 -4.22 -10.95
N SER A 301 21.87 -5.14 -10.76
CA SER A 301 21.90 -6.39 -11.53
C SER A 301 21.71 -6.12 -13.02
N VAL A 302 20.77 -5.25 -13.37
CA VAL A 302 20.62 -4.69 -14.72
C VAL A 302 20.44 -3.19 -14.59
N ALA A 303 21.35 -2.41 -15.18
CA ALA A 303 21.25 -0.97 -15.09
C ALA A 303 20.04 -0.40 -15.85
N ILE A 304 19.86 -0.82 -17.11
CA ILE A 304 18.73 -0.38 -17.94
C ILE A 304 18.11 -1.60 -18.62
N LYS A 305 16.78 -1.77 -18.48
CA LYS A 305 16.00 -2.81 -19.13
C LYS A 305 14.83 -2.20 -19.91
N LEU A 306 14.76 -2.48 -21.22
CA LEU A 306 13.75 -1.94 -22.14
C LEU A 306 13.11 -3.10 -22.91
N TRP A 307 11.78 -3.18 -22.92
CA TRP A 307 11.13 -4.26 -23.69
C TRP A 307 9.70 -3.94 -24.09
N ALA A 308 9.20 -4.74 -25.02
CA ALA A 308 7.79 -4.90 -25.27
C ALA A 308 7.44 -6.38 -25.29
N ASP A 309 6.30 -6.73 -24.76
CA ASP A 309 5.74 -8.06 -24.91
C ASP A 309 5.03 -8.19 -26.27
N SER A 310 4.92 -9.42 -26.74
CA SER A 310 4.29 -9.70 -28.03
C SER A 310 2.76 -9.74 -27.95
N ILE A 311 2.20 -9.78 -26.75
CA ILE A 311 0.77 -9.86 -26.49
C ILE A 311 0.45 -8.86 -25.37
N GLU A 312 -0.48 -7.95 -25.66
CA GLU A 312 -1.05 -7.03 -24.70
C GLU A 312 -2.48 -7.47 -24.34
N PRO A 313 -3.01 -7.14 -23.15
CA PRO A 313 -4.39 -7.43 -22.82
C PRO A 313 -5.36 -6.83 -23.83
N SER A 314 -6.23 -7.67 -24.39
CA SER A 314 -7.10 -7.29 -25.52
C SER A 314 -8.25 -6.34 -25.11
N ASP A 315 -8.58 -6.29 -23.85
CA ASP A 315 -9.63 -5.45 -23.26
C ASP A 315 -9.15 -4.06 -22.87
N TRP A 316 -7.84 -3.84 -22.80
CA TRP A 316 -7.31 -2.51 -22.51
C TRP A 316 -7.68 -1.49 -23.59
N GLY A 317 -8.23 -0.36 -23.17
CA GLY A 317 -8.50 0.78 -24.05
C GLY A 317 -7.22 1.49 -24.49
N TYR A 318 -6.22 1.55 -23.62
CA TYR A 318 -4.98 2.29 -23.86
C TYR A 318 -4.26 1.88 -25.15
N PRO A 319 -3.99 0.59 -25.45
CA PRO A 319 -3.35 0.19 -26.70
C PRO A 319 -4.18 0.45 -27.96
N LYS A 320 -5.48 0.65 -27.82
CA LYS A 320 -6.37 0.99 -28.94
C LYS A 320 -6.21 2.44 -29.42
N HIS A 321 -5.67 3.29 -28.56
CA HIS A 321 -5.53 4.74 -28.80
C HIS A 321 -4.09 5.21 -28.85
N HIS A 322 -3.13 4.39 -28.40
CA HIS A 322 -1.71 4.75 -28.32
C HIS A 322 -0.83 3.73 -29.02
N ASP A 323 0.31 4.19 -29.53
CA ASP A 323 1.38 3.31 -29.95
C ASP A 323 2.13 2.80 -28.70
N THR A 324 2.04 1.51 -28.46
CA THR A 324 2.63 0.81 -27.29
C THR A 324 3.92 0.07 -27.62
N LYS A 325 4.51 0.31 -28.79
CA LYS A 325 5.82 -0.26 -29.15
C LYS A 325 6.91 0.35 -28.29
N SER A 326 7.81 -0.49 -27.80
CA SER A 326 9.01 0.00 -27.12
C SER A 326 9.98 0.58 -28.16
N ARG A 327 10.16 1.92 -28.14
CA ARG A 327 10.97 2.60 -29.18
C ARG A 327 11.45 4.00 -28.83
N ASP A 328 12.44 4.44 -29.59
CA ASP A 328 12.94 5.83 -29.64
C ASP A 328 13.42 6.35 -28.26
N TYR A 329 14.32 5.57 -27.66
CA TYR A 329 14.99 5.97 -26.41
C TYR A 329 16.27 6.74 -26.70
N ARG A 330 16.51 7.82 -25.96
CA ARG A 330 17.78 8.50 -25.91
C ARG A 330 18.53 8.16 -24.63
N ILE A 331 19.64 7.45 -24.76
CA ILE A 331 20.47 6.99 -23.62
C ILE A 331 21.84 7.64 -23.75
N SER A 332 22.17 8.61 -22.89
CA SER A 332 23.40 9.37 -23.05
C SER A 332 23.98 9.89 -21.73
N GLY A 333 25.31 9.99 -21.66
CA GLY A 333 26.01 10.59 -20.52
C GLY A 333 25.85 9.86 -19.19
N ASN A 334 25.35 8.61 -19.19
CA ASN A 334 25.22 7.80 -18.00
C ASN A 334 26.56 7.20 -17.59
N THR A 335 26.76 7.02 -16.30
CA THR A 335 27.92 6.34 -15.71
C THR A 335 27.51 4.96 -15.22
N PHE A 336 28.24 3.93 -15.64
CA PHE A 336 27.98 2.53 -15.25
C PHE A 336 29.21 1.98 -14.52
N VAL A 337 29.01 1.50 -13.28
CA VAL A 337 30.09 0.92 -12.46
C VAL A 337 29.63 -0.41 -11.89
N ASP A 338 30.36 -1.47 -12.22
CA ASP A 338 30.18 -2.83 -11.67
C ASP A 338 28.73 -3.37 -11.73
N ASN A 339 27.98 -2.98 -12.77
CA ASN A 339 26.67 -3.56 -13.05
C ASN A 339 26.83 -4.92 -13.75
N HIS A 340 25.97 -5.88 -13.42
CA HIS A 340 26.06 -7.21 -14.06
C HIS A 340 25.67 -7.13 -15.55
N VAL A 341 24.60 -6.36 -15.87
CA VAL A 341 24.20 -6.04 -17.24
C VAL A 341 23.96 -4.53 -17.34
N VAL A 342 24.60 -3.89 -18.35
CA VAL A 342 24.43 -2.44 -18.55
C VAL A 342 23.11 -2.13 -19.26
N LEU A 343 22.80 -2.86 -20.34
CA LEU A 343 21.58 -2.65 -21.13
C LEU A 343 21.03 -3.99 -21.59
N GLU A 344 19.81 -4.27 -21.24
CA GLU A 344 19.00 -5.36 -21.78
C GLU A 344 17.85 -4.75 -22.60
N ALA A 345 17.78 -5.07 -23.89
CA ALA A 345 16.72 -4.60 -24.78
C ALA A 345 16.09 -5.77 -25.54
N ARG A 346 14.75 -5.87 -25.49
CA ARG A 346 13.99 -6.91 -26.20
C ARG A 346 12.79 -6.29 -26.90
N ASN A 347 12.60 -6.59 -28.16
CA ASN A 347 11.52 -6.02 -28.99
C ASN A 347 11.48 -4.47 -28.92
N THR A 348 12.64 -3.85 -28.85
CA THR A 348 12.82 -2.41 -28.73
C THR A 348 13.61 -1.88 -29.92
N THR A 349 13.19 -0.76 -30.49
CA THR A 349 13.81 -0.13 -31.68
C THR A 349 14.18 1.33 -31.41
N GLY A 350 14.96 1.93 -32.29
CA GLY A 350 15.29 3.37 -32.18
C GLY A 350 16.08 3.71 -30.91
N LEU A 351 17.06 2.88 -30.55
CA LEU A 351 17.97 3.17 -29.43
C LEU A 351 19.06 4.14 -29.89
N ASP A 352 19.00 5.38 -29.45
CA ASP A 352 20.07 6.36 -29.61
C ASP A 352 20.99 6.27 -28.37
N THR A 353 22.02 5.47 -28.50
CA THR A 353 23.06 5.30 -27.48
C THR A 353 24.27 6.13 -27.87
N LEU A 354 24.32 7.39 -27.46
CA LEU A 354 25.51 8.21 -27.63
C LEU A 354 26.60 7.67 -26.73
N ALA A 355 27.77 7.39 -27.32
CA ALA A 355 28.94 6.91 -26.60
C ALA A 355 29.19 7.79 -25.36
N ALA A 356 29.47 7.16 -24.23
CA ALA A 356 29.77 7.84 -22.98
C ALA A 356 30.86 8.89 -23.22
N ALA A 357 30.51 10.16 -23.21
CA ALA A 357 31.47 11.21 -22.91
C ALA A 357 31.97 10.90 -21.49
N SER A 358 33.28 11.13 -21.25
CA SER A 358 33.87 10.95 -19.91
C SER A 358 32.94 11.53 -18.86
N PRO A 359 32.61 10.78 -17.80
CA PRO A 359 31.60 11.19 -16.86
C PRO A 359 31.92 12.62 -16.38
N PRO A 360 30.98 13.55 -16.42
CA PRO A 360 31.11 14.73 -15.63
C PRO A 360 31.34 14.26 -14.19
N SER A 361 32.26 14.88 -13.46
CA SER A 361 32.37 14.61 -12.02
C SER A 361 31.05 15.09 -11.39
N LEU A 362 30.06 14.22 -11.36
CA LEU A 362 28.81 14.48 -10.68
C LEU A 362 29.18 14.47 -9.20
N SER A 363 29.16 15.63 -8.59
CA SER A 363 29.03 15.69 -7.14
C SER A 363 27.78 14.88 -6.80
N PRO A 364 27.84 13.94 -5.84
CA PRO A 364 26.64 13.23 -5.42
C PRO A 364 25.57 14.27 -5.12
N PRO A 365 24.31 14.03 -5.54
CA PRO A 365 23.23 14.98 -5.31
C PRO A 365 23.21 15.36 -3.83
N HIS A 366 23.14 16.65 -3.56
CA HIS A 366 23.07 17.15 -2.19
C HIS A 366 21.65 16.94 -1.68
N PHE A 367 21.45 15.84 -0.91
CA PHE A 367 20.15 15.58 -0.31
C PHE A 367 19.92 16.52 0.87
N SER A 368 18.98 17.40 0.72
CA SER A 368 18.42 18.20 1.81
C SER A 368 17.23 17.52 2.49
N ALA A 369 16.83 16.34 1.99
CA ALA A 369 15.79 15.54 2.60
C ALA A 369 16.16 15.08 4.00
N PRO A 370 15.22 15.06 4.94
CA PRO A 370 15.43 14.41 6.21
C PRO A 370 15.78 12.92 5.97
N THR A 371 16.77 12.43 6.70
CA THR A 371 17.17 11.03 6.57
C THR A 371 16.59 10.24 7.73
N THR A 372 15.97 9.10 7.42
CA THR A 372 15.51 8.15 8.44
C THR A 372 16.69 7.69 9.31
N PRO A 373 16.48 7.46 10.61
CA PRO A 373 17.53 6.96 11.50
C PRO A 373 18.20 5.70 10.94
N LEU A 374 19.53 5.63 11.02
CA LEU A 374 20.33 4.52 10.47
C LEU A 374 19.87 3.14 10.95
N SER A 375 19.37 3.04 12.18
CA SER A 375 18.88 1.79 12.77
C SER A 375 17.65 1.21 12.07
N LEU A 376 16.95 1.99 11.26
CA LEU A 376 15.73 1.58 10.55
C LEU A 376 15.95 1.46 9.04
N ARG A 377 17.20 1.55 8.55
CA ARG A 377 17.52 1.48 7.13
C ARG A 377 17.69 0.06 6.60
N ASP A 378 17.82 -0.92 7.48
CA ASP A 378 17.92 -2.30 7.05
C ASP A 378 16.55 -2.82 6.66
N ARG A 379 16.36 -3.04 5.36
CA ARG A 379 15.13 -3.58 4.79
C ARG A 379 14.73 -4.93 5.38
N SER A 380 15.69 -5.76 5.77
CA SER A 380 15.43 -7.05 6.40
C SER A 380 14.73 -6.92 7.76
N ALA A 381 14.81 -5.74 8.34
CA ALA A 381 14.18 -5.43 9.62
C ALA A 381 12.70 -4.99 9.49
N ILE A 382 12.20 -4.75 8.29
CA ILE A 382 10.80 -4.40 8.08
C ILE A 382 9.96 -5.67 8.21
N VAL A 383 9.07 -5.66 9.16
CA VAL A 383 8.08 -6.70 9.40
C VAL A 383 6.70 -6.07 9.32
N VAL A 384 5.84 -6.65 8.49
CA VAL A 384 4.47 -6.19 8.31
C VAL A 384 3.47 -7.30 8.58
N ASP A 385 2.29 -6.94 8.99
CA ASP A 385 1.15 -7.82 9.15
C ASP A 385 -0.12 -7.10 8.70
N GLU A 386 -1.27 -7.69 8.87
CA GLU A 386 -2.57 -7.12 8.51
C GLU A 386 -2.89 -5.79 9.22
N TRP A 387 -2.09 -5.39 10.21
CA TRP A 387 -2.22 -4.14 10.96
C TRP A 387 -1.27 -3.05 10.48
N GLY A 388 -0.40 -3.38 9.55
CA GLY A 388 0.56 -2.46 8.95
C GLY A 388 2.02 -2.75 9.35
N PRO A 389 2.92 -1.84 9.03
CA PRO A 389 4.33 -2.05 9.21
C PRO A 389 4.75 -2.12 10.68
N TYR A 390 5.77 -2.92 10.93
CA TYR A 390 6.43 -2.97 12.21
C TYR A 390 7.37 -1.76 12.38
N ASP A 391 7.07 -0.94 13.34
CA ASP A 391 7.75 0.34 13.61
C ASP A 391 8.81 0.26 14.73
N TRP A 392 9.21 -0.94 15.13
CA TRP A 392 10.11 -1.17 16.27
C TRP A 392 9.57 -0.73 17.64
N GLN A 393 8.45 -0.07 17.66
CA GLN A 393 7.78 0.38 18.88
C GLN A 393 6.57 -0.50 19.23
N SER A 394 6.04 -1.22 18.27
CA SER A 394 4.87 -2.09 18.46
C SER A 394 5.28 -3.56 18.55
N PRO A 395 4.96 -4.27 19.60
CA PRO A 395 5.23 -5.71 19.70
C PRO A 395 4.44 -6.51 18.69
N LYS A 396 5.03 -7.62 18.19
CA LYS A 396 4.39 -8.51 17.21
C LYS A 396 4.71 -9.96 17.48
N LEU A 397 3.80 -10.84 17.06
CA LEU A 397 4.09 -12.24 16.85
C LEU A 397 4.39 -12.47 15.36
N TRP A 398 5.47 -13.16 15.09
CA TRP A 398 5.89 -13.40 13.73
C TRP A 398 6.29 -14.85 13.49
N PRO A 399 5.79 -15.52 12.43
CA PRO A 399 6.22 -16.87 12.11
C PRO A 399 7.73 -16.93 11.86
N VAL A 400 8.40 -17.89 12.49
CA VAL A 400 9.85 -18.08 12.35
C VAL A 400 10.20 -18.65 10.98
N ASP A 401 9.26 -19.39 10.38
CA ASP A 401 9.41 -19.99 9.05
C ASP A 401 8.07 -20.12 8.34
N SER A 402 8.11 -20.37 7.03
CA SER A 402 6.93 -20.50 6.17
C SER A 402 6.36 -21.91 6.09
N THR A 403 6.95 -22.88 6.80
CA THR A 403 6.65 -24.30 6.57
C THR A 403 5.31 -24.75 7.10
N ARG A 404 4.65 -23.94 7.93
CA ARG A 404 3.39 -24.28 8.63
C ARG A 404 3.49 -25.61 9.42
N ALA A 405 4.70 -26.05 9.73
CA ALA A 405 4.90 -27.23 10.53
C ALA A 405 4.32 -27.07 11.94
N VAL A 406 3.62 -28.08 12.43
CA VAL A 406 3.08 -28.09 13.78
C VAL A 406 4.11 -28.74 14.71
N PRO A 407 4.46 -28.10 15.83
CA PRO A 407 3.98 -26.82 16.34
C PRO A 407 4.47 -25.61 15.53
N LEU A 408 3.58 -24.65 15.30
CA LEU A 408 3.93 -23.39 14.68
C LEU A 408 4.87 -22.61 15.59
N ARG A 409 5.93 -22.05 15.04
CA ARG A 409 6.93 -21.30 15.81
C ARG A 409 6.78 -19.81 15.51
N LEU A 410 6.52 -19.02 16.54
CA LEU A 410 6.31 -17.58 16.46
C LEU A 410 7.38 -16.85 17.26
N ALA A 411 8.12 -15.95 16.65
CA ALA A 411 8.98 -15.02 17.35
C ALA A 411 8.14 -13.92 18.00
N VAL A 412 8.40 -13.59 19.24
CA VAL A 412 7.79 -12.44 19.93
C VAL A 412 8.72 -11.25 19.76
N LEU A 413 8.42 -10.42 18.79
CA LEU A 413 9.25 -9.27 18.38
C LEU A 413 8.78 -7.98 19.06
N GLY A 414 9.70 -7.07 19.30
CA GLY A 414 9.43 -5.74 19.84
C GLY A 414 10.56 -5.24 20.75
N PRO A 415 10.40 -4.04 21.31
CA PRO A 415 11.36 -3.46 22.24
C PRO A 415 11.52 -4.30 23.52
N PRO A 416 12.59 -4.09 24.31
CA PRO A 416 12.83 -4.82 25.54
C PRO A 416 11.63 -4.79 26.49
N GLY A 417 11.21 -5.96 26.97
CA GLY A 417 10.08 -6.09 27.87
C GLY A 417 9.73 -7.54 28.14
N THR A 418 8.61 -7.75 28.79
CA THR A 418 8.04 -9.05 29.11
C THR A 418 6.64 -9.18 28.51
N TRP A 419 6.21 -10.40 28.28
CA TRP A 419 4.87 -10.70 27.78
C TRP A 419 4.23 -11.83 28.59
N ARG A 420 2.90 -11.88 28.58
CA ARG A 420 2.10 -12.99 29.10
C ARG A 420 0.89 -13.25 28.23
N VAL A 421 0.46 -14.49 28.15
CA VAL A 421 -0.79 -14.87 27.48
C VAL A 421 -1.96 -14.39 28.35
N VAL A 422 -2.90 -13.65 27.74
CA VAL A 422 -4.12 -13.17 28.42
C VAL A 422 -5.36 -13.90 27.93
N SER A 423 -5.36 -14.38 26.69
CA SER A 423 -6.42 -15.24 26.16
C SER A 423 -5.88 -16.15 25.07
N GLN A 424 -6.57 -17.27 24.85
CA GLN A 424 -6.30 -18.19 23.74
C GLN A 424 -7.59 -18.89 23.31
N ARG A 425 -7.68 -19.21 22.02
CA ARG A 425 -8.81 -19.92 21.42
C ARG A 425 -8.30 -20.90 20.37
N GLY A 426 -8.90 -22.08 20.28
CA GLY A 426 -8.54 -23.07 19.26
C GLY A 426 -7.11 -23.62 19.36
N ILE A 427 -6.48 -23.53 20.52
CA ILE A 427 -5.10 -23.97 20.78
C ILE A 427 -5.10 -25.14 21.74
N ALA A 428 -4.42 -26.23 21.37
CA ALA A 428 -4.24 -27.40 22.21
C ALA A 428 -3.08 -27.20 23.21
N THR A 429 -1.95 -26.69 22.72
CA THR A 429 -0.77 -26.44 23.60
C THR A 429 -0.03 -25.19 23.17
N LEU A 430 0.49 -24.48 24.17
CA LEU A 430 1.49 -23.43 24.04
C LEU A 430 2.78 -23.85 24.75
N SER A 431 3.92 -23.57 24.16
CA SER A 431 5.21 -23.89 24.79
C SER A 431 5.51 -23.04 26.02
N LYS A 432 4.92 -21.85 26.08
CA LYS A 432 5.08 -20.87 27.17
C LYS A 432 3.80 -20.07 27.33
N THR A 433 3.53 -19.60 28.54
CA THR A 433 2.43 -18.64 28.82
C THR A 433 2.93 -17.25 29.19
N SER A 434 4.24 -17.08 29.31
CA SER A 434 4.91 -15.80 29.54
C SER A 434 6.37 -15.88 29.10
N GLY A 435 7.00 -14.73 28.90
CA GLY A 435 8.40 -14.68 28.50
C GLY A 435 8.93 -13.26 28.32
N ARG A 436 10.05 -13.15 27.61
CA ARG A 436 10.69 -11.88 27.26
C ARG A 436 10.59 -11.64 25.75
N MET A 437 10.68 -10.39 25.35
CA MET A 437 10.79 -10.05 23.95
C MET A 437 12.04 -10.72 23.34
N GLY A 438 11.91 -11.24 22.12
CA GLY A 438 12.90 -12.10 21.47
C GLY A 438 12.71 -13.60 21.69
N ASP A 439 11.81 -14.02 22.59
CA ASP A 439 11.49 -15.44 22.77
C ASP A 439 10.77 -16.01 21.55
N THR A 440 10.83 -17.33 21.41
CA THR A 440 9.98 -18.08 20.49
C THR A 440 8.85 -18.76 21.25
N LEU A 441 7.62 -18.57 20.78
CA LEU A 441 6.41 -19.23 21.23
C LEU A 441 6.04 -20.33 20.24
N ALA A 442 5.93 -21.58 20.68
CA ALA A 442 5.41 -22.65 19.85
C ALA A 442 3.93 -22.90 20.16
N VAL A 443 3.12 -22.97 19.09
CA VAL A 443 1.66 -23.10 19.13
C VAL A 443 1.24 -24.38 18.43
N THR A 444 0.47 -25.21 19.10
CA THR A 444 -0.19 -26.37 18.50
C THR A 444 -1.67 -26.12 18.48
N PRO A 445 -2.29 -25.90 17.31
CA PRO A 445 -3.74 -25.78 17.17
C PRO A 445 -4.47 -27.03 17.69
N ALA A 446 -5.68 -26.88 18.20
CA ALA A 446 -6.53 -27.99 18.57
C ALA A 446 -7.01 -28.72 17.32
N LYS A 447 -7.14 -30.07 17.39
CA LYS A 447 -7.53 -30.91 16.24
C LYS A 447 -8.95 -30.65 15.74
N ASP A 448 -9.81 -30.17 16.61
CA ASP A 448 -11.21 -29.80 16.37
C ASP A 448 -11.41 -28.30 16.15
N SER A 449 -10.33 -27.51 16.25
CA SER A 449 -10.41 -26.13 15.82
C SER A 449 -10.66 -26.12 14.32
N THR A 450 -11.76 -25.49 13.90
CA THR A 450 -12.18 -25.33 12.50
C THR A 450 -11.26 -24.41 11.71
N GLY A 451 -9.96 -24.49 11.97
CA GLY A 451 -8.91 -23.70 11.30
C GLY A 451 -8.55 -22.42 12.02
N ASP A 452 -9.45 -21.82 12.79
CA ASP A 452 -9.21 -20.58 13.50
C ASP A 452 -8.66 -20.82 14.90
N TRP A 453 -7.47 -20.38 15.15
CA TRP A 453 -6.92 -20.29 16.48
C TRP A 453 -6.44 -18.85 16.75
N GLU A 454 -6.37 -18.51 18.02
CA GLU A 454 -5.96 -17.18 18.45
C GLU A 454 -5.17 -17.26 19.75
N VAL A 455 -4.13 -16.47 19.85
CA VAL A 455 -3.41 -16.21 21.09
C VAL A 455 -3.26 -14.71 21.28
N MET A 456 -3.63 -14.21 22.44
CA MET A 456 -3.46 -12.80 22.81
C MET A 456 -2.41 -12.67 23.90
N LEU A 457 -1.43 -11.81 23.67
CA LEU A 457 -0.38 -11.50 24.62
C LEU A 457 -0.56 -10.09 25.18
N GLU A 458 -0.36 -9.92 26.48
CA GLU A 458 -0.16 -8.62 27.12
C GLU A 458 1.33 -8.35 27.21
N TYR A 459 1.76 -7.21 26.71
CA TYR A 459 3.14 -6.73 26.80
C TYR A 459 3.32 -5.78 27.97
N LYS A 460 4.46 -5.90 28.66
CA LYS A 460 4.94 -4.94 29.68
C LYS A 460 6.38 -4.57 29.40
N GLY A 461 6.62 -3.30 29.16
CA GLY A 461 7.94 -2.79 28.85
C GLY A 461 7.91 -1.29 28.59
N GLN A 462 8.58 -0.86 27.54
CA GLN A 462 8.55 0.52 27.11
C GLN A 462 7.10 0.94 26.82
N GLN A 463 6.69 2.13 27.19
CA GLN A 463 5.32 2.60 26.98
C GLN A 463 4.99 2.70 25.50
N PHE A 464 3.90 2.04 25.11
CA PHE A 464 3.24 2.21 23.82
C PHE A 464 1.88 2.84 24.01
N SER A 465 1.42 3.55 23.00
CA SER A 465 0.06 4.07 22.98
C SER A 465 -1.01 2.96 22.91
N TYR A 466 -0.63 1.76 22.49
CA TYR A 466 -1.49 0.57 22.52
C TYR A 466 -1.05 -0.31 23.69
N GLY A 467 -1.72 -0.28 24.79
CA GLY A 467 -1.39 -1.08 25.96
C GLY A 467 -1.60 -2.59 25.83
N ARG A 468 -1.99 -3.07 24.67
CA ARG A 468 -2.24 -4.48 24.38
C ARG A 468 -1.56 -4.90 23.10
N PHE A 469 -1.11 -6.13 23.10
CA PHE A 469 -0.61 -6.83 21.96
C PHE A 469 -1.78 -7.62 21.36
N GLU A 470 -2.34 -7.13 20.27
CA GLU A 470 -3.34 -7.84 19.50
C GLU A 470 -2.72 -8.21 18.15
N PRO A 471 -2.09 -9.37 18.03
CA PRO A 471 -1.93 -9.94 16.73
C PRO A 471 -3.14 -10.79 16.49
N PRO A 472 -3.96 -10.52 15.56
CA PRO A 472 -4.63 -11.59 14.88
C PRO A 472 -3.66 -12.15 13.83
N ILE A 473 -2.70 -12.95 14.24
CA ILE A 473 -2.16 -13.92 13.30
C ILE A 473 -3.28 -14.92 13.09
N ARG A 474 -4.14 -14.65 12.13
CA ARG A 474 -5.06 -15.65 11.61
C ARG A 474 -4.29 -16.52 10.64
N TRP A 475 -3.64 -17.53 11.19
CA TRP A 475 -3.45 -18.72 10.41
C TRP A 475 -4.81 -19.37 10.29
N THR A 476 -5.43 -19.25 9.14
CA THR A 476 -6.35 -20.29 8.69
C THR A 476 -5.46 -21.50 8.52
N ALA A 477 -5.39 -22.36 9.51
CA ALA A 477 -4.83 -23.66 9.30
C ALA A 477 -5.59 -24.24 8.11
N ASP A 478 -4.88 -24.79 7.12
CA ASP A 478 -5.45 -25.71 6.16
C ASP A 478 -6.13 -26.81 6.98
N SER A 479 -7.36 -26.58 7.44
CA SER A 479 -8.15 -27.67 7.85
C SER A 479 -8.46 -28.40 6.54
N LYS A 480 -7.93 -29.58 6.37
CA LYS A 480 -8.26 -30.49 5.26
C LYS A 480 -9.77 -30.78 5.17
N SER A 481 -10.57 -30.17 6.04
CA SER A 481 -12.00 -30.34 6.20
C SER A 481 -12.86 -29.19 5.69
N LEU A 482 -12.32 -28.01 5.40
CA LEU A 482 -13.11 -26.90 4.86
C LEU A 482 -12.66 -26.61 3.43
N PRO A 483 -13.55 -26.67 2.44
CA PRO A 483 -13.21 -26.30 1.08
C PRO A 483 -12.90 -24.81 1.08
N ARG A 484 -11.63 -24.50 0.92
CA ARG A 484 -11.15 -23.15 0.68
C ARG A 484 -10.90 -23.01 -0.80
N VAL A 485 -11.57 -22.05 -1.41
CA VAL A 485 -11.24 -21.58 -2.75
C VAL A 485 -10.45 -20.32 -2.57
N ASP A 486 -9.22 -20.31 -3.05
CA ASP A 486 -8.31 -19.18 -2.88
C ASP A 486 -7.42 -19.06 -4.12
N PHE A 487 -7.74 -18.09 -4.96
CA PHE A 487 -6.98 -17.74 -6.14
C PHE A 487 -6.60 -16.27 -6.08
N PHE A 488 -5.32 -16.01 -6.19
CA PHE A 488 -4.77 -14.67 -6.35
C PHE A 488 -3.64 -14.73 -7.36
N SER A 489 -3.90 -14.28 -8.57
CA SER A 489 -2.89 -14.24 -9.63
C SER A 489 -3.30 -13.33 -10.77
N TYR A 490 -2.34 -12.97 -11.61
CA TYR A 490 -2.62 -12.37 -12.92
C TYR A 490 -2.70 -13.49 -13.96
N ARG A 491 -3.83 -13.61 -14.63
CA ARG A 491 -4.02 -14.57 -15.73
C ARG A 491 -4.88 -13.95 -16.81
N PRO A 492 -4.33 -13.66 -17.99
CA PRO A 492 -5.11 -13.11 -19.07
C PRO A 492 -6.10 -14.13 -19.65
N GLY A 493 -7.21 -13.62 -20.18
CA GLY A 493 -8.21 -14.36 -20.92
C GLY A 493 -9.46 -14.75 -20.09
N HIS A 494 -10.50 -15.09 -20.83
CA HIS A 494 -11.78 -15.49 -20.26
C HIS A 494 -11.76 -16.95 -19.83
N TRP A 495 -12.18 -17.22 -18.60
CA TRP A 495 -12.37 -18.56 -18.10
C TRP A 495 -13.41 -18.60 -16.99
N SER A 496 -13.93 -19.76 -16.70
CA SER A 496 -14.90 -19.96 -15.63
C SER A 496 -14.48 -21.10 -14.73
N LEU A 497 -14.86 -21.02 -13.46
CA LEU A 497 -14.63 -22.05 -12.45
C LEU A 497 -15.97 -22.44 -11.81
N GLN A 498 -16.15 -23.73 -11.59
CA GLN A 498 -17.12 -24.25 -10.65
C GLN A 498 -16.41 -25.14 -9.64
N ALA A 499 -16.52 -24.83 -8.35
CA ALA A 499 -16.01 -25.65 -7.26
C ALA A 499 -17.15 -26.08 -6.35
N THR A 500 -17.16 -27.35 -5.95
CA THR A 500 -18.17 -27.91 -5.03
C THR A 500 -17.47 -28.64 -3.90
N GLY A 501 -17.94 -28.45 -2.69
CA GLY A 501 -17.40 -29.14 -1.52
C GLY A 501 -18.46 -29.33 -0.44
N THR A 502 -18.24 -30.31 0.44
CA THR A 502 -19.08 -30.55 1.61
C THR A 502 -18.32 -30.20 2.88
N VAL A 503 -19.01 -29.67 3.86
CA VAL A 503 -18.46 -29.32 5.17
C VAL A 503 -19.43 -29.76 6.26
N THR A 504 -18.88 -30.20 7.39
CA THR A 504 -19.65 -30.50 8.60
C THR A 504 -19.17 -29.56 9.72
N LEU A 505 -20.07 -28.71 10.19
CA LEU A 505 -19.78 -27.70 11.21
C LEU A 505 -20.39 -28.13 12.56
N SER A 506 -19.59 -28.03 13.61
CA SER A 506 -20.05 -28.21 14.98
C SER A 506 -21.07 -27.11 15.37
N PRO A 507 -21.89 -27.31 16.44
CA PRO A 507 -22.81 -26.27 16.89
C PRO A 507 -22.10 -24.92 17.09
N GLY A 508 -22.68 -23.84 16.52
CA GLY A 508 -22.13 -22.50 16.56
C GLY A 508 -22.73 -21.59 15.49
N PHE A 509 -22.28 -20.34 15.48
CA PHE A 509 -22.61 -19.37 14.43
C PHE A 509 -21.47 -19.32 13.44
N TYR A 510 -21.78 -19.34 12.17
CA TYR A 510 -20.81 -19.26 11.09
C TYR A 510 -21.24 -18.25 10.03
N THR A 511 -20.27 -17.70 9.37
CA THR A 511 -20.43 -16.76 8.26
C THR A 511 -19.61 -17.23 7.08
N LEU A 512 -20.23 -17.28 5.91
CA LEU A 512 -19.52 -17.36 4.64
C LEU A 512 -19.00 -15.97 4.30
N ARG A 513 -17.71 -15.85 4.05
CA ARG A 513 -17.07 -14.65 3.51
C ARG A 513 -16.54 -14.95 2.14
N ALA A 514 -16.96 -14.19 1.15
CA ALA A 514 -16.43 -14.25 -0.20
C ALA A 514 -15.74 -12.94 -0.54
N ILE A 515 -14.52 -13.03 -1.08
CA ILE A 515 -13.79 -11.90 -1.66
C ILE A 515 -13.62 -12.24 -3.12
N SER A 516 -14.07 -11.38 -4.00
CA SER A 516 -13.94 -11.59 -5.44
C SER A 516 -13.81 -10.28 -6.20
N ASN A 517 -13.04 -10.32 -7.28
CA ASN A 517 -13.19 -9.44 -8.42
C ASN A 517 -13.87 -10.22 -9.53
N ASN A 518 -14.54 -9.57 -10.46
CA ASN A 518 -15.36 -10.21 -11.49
C ASN A 518 -16.58 -11.00 -10.95
N ALA A 519 -17.24 -11.73 -11.83
CA ALA A 519 -18.52 -12.33 -11.53
C ALA A 519 -18.41 -13.58 -10.65
N MET A 520 -19.13 -13.62 -9.53
CA MET A 520 -19.14 -14.75 -8.60
C MET A 520 -20.54 -15.04 -8.07
N ARG A 521 -20.84 -16.34 -7.84
CA ARG A 521 -22.01 -16.83 -7.11
C ARG A 521 -21.60 -17.88 -6.10
N LEU A 522 -22.25 -17.84 -4.96
CA LEU A 522 -22.06 -18.84 -3.91
C LEU A 522 -23.42 -19.43 -3.52
N TYR A 523 -23.47 -20.74 -3.55
CA TYR A 523 -24.64 -21.52 -3.17
C TYR A 523 -24.34 -22.33 -1.90
N LEU A 524 -25.29 -22.34 -1.00
CA LEU A 524 -25.33 -23.17 0.21
C LEU A 524 -26.53 -24.13 0.09
N ASP A 525 -26.28 -25.44 0.05
CA ASP A 525 -27.31 -26.47 -0.14
C ASP A 525 -28.21 -26.15 -1.35
N ASP A 526 -27.57 -25.87 -2.50
CA ASP A 526 -28.22 -25.46 -3.76
C ASP A 526 -28.99 -24.12 -3.70
N LYS A 527 -29.06 -23.46 -2.57
CA LYS A 527 -29.64 -22.12 -2.46
C LYS A 527 -28.61 -21.06 -2.73
N LEU A 528 -28.92 -20.15 -3.66
CA LEU A 528 -28.06 -18.97 -3.92
C LEU A 528 -28.04 -18.05 -2.70
N VAL A 529 -26.89 -17.85 -2.09
CA VAL A 529 -26.71 -17.05 -0.87
C VAL A 529 -25.88 -15.78 -1.11
N ILE A 530 -25.02 -15.79 -2.13
CA ILE A 530 -24.32 -14.59 -2.61
C ILE A 530 -24.44 -14.55 -4.13
N ASP A 531 -25.00 -13.46 -4.68
CA ASP A 531 -25.08 -13.20 -6.12
C ASP A 531 -24.32 -11.92 -6.45
N ALA A 532 -23.13 -12.07 -6.97
CA ALA A 532 -22.25 -11.02 -7.44
C ALA A 532 -21.86 -11.29 -8.91
N TRP A 533 -22.85 -11.63 -9.77
CA TRP A 533 -22.59 -12.10 -11.13
C TRP A 533 -22.24 -10.98 -12.13
N THR A 534 -22.40 -9.74 -11.74
CA THR A 534 -21.93 -8.61 -12.56
C THR A 534 -20.45 -8.40 -12.32
N PRO A 535 -19.60 -8.23 -13.36
CA PRO A 535 -18.20 -7.87 -13.19
C PRO A 535 -18.04 -6.63 -12.31
N HIS A 536 -17.12 -6.68 -11.37
CA HIS A 536 -16.91 -5.63 -10.35
C HIS A 536 -15.46 -5.63 -9.88
N GLU A 537 -15.05 -4.52 -9.28
CA GLU A 537 -13.80 -4.44 -8.51
C GLU A 537 -13.84 -5.38 -7.30
N SER A 538 -12.66 -5.70 -6.75
CA SER A 538 -12.60 -6.56 -5.57
C SER A 538 -13.46 -6.04 -4.44
N LYS A 539 -14.36 -6.88 -3.96
CA LYS A 539 -15.29 -6.61 -2.86
C LYS A 539 -15.46 -7.80 -1.95
N VAL A 540 -16.04 -7.55 -0.80
CA VAL A 540 -16.33 -8.58 0.20
C VAL A 540 -17.83 -8.72 0.38
N ASP A 541 -18.30 -9.95 0.20
CA ASP A 541 -19.70 -10.32 0.44
C ASP A 541 -19.80 -11.31 1.59
N TYR A 542 -20.90 -11.28 2.33
CA TYR A 542 -21.16 -12.14 3.47
C TYR A 542 -22.52 -12.84 3.37
N ALA A 543 -22.58 -14.07 3.86
CA ALA A 543 -23.83 -14.80 4.06
C ALA A 543 -23.79 -15.60 5.37
N GLU A 544 -24.92 -15.72 6.06
CA GLU A 544 -25.03 -16.59 7.23
C GLU A 544 -24.94 -18.06 6.83
N MET A 545 -24.27 -18.85 7.66
CA MET A 545 -24.16 -20.29 7.48
C MET A 545 -24.53 -21.01 8.78
N PRO A 546 -25.56 -21.87 8.80
CA PRO A 546 -25.91 -22.61 9.99
C PRO A 546 -24.88 -23.70 10.31
N ALA A 547 -24.90 -24.20 11.54
CA ALA A 547 -24.21 -25.43 11.91
C ALA A 547 -24.83 -26.66 11.29
N GLY A 548 -24.04 -27.69 11.04
CA GLY A 548 -24.51 -28.94 10.43
C GLY A 548 -23.68 -29.35 9.22
N GLN A 549 -24.22 -30.32 8.49
CA GLN A 549 -23.63 -30.74 7.22
C GLN A 549 -24.19 -29.92 6.07
N HIS A 550 -23.33 -29.34 5.26
CA HIS A 550 -23.69 -28.46 4.16
C HIS A 550 -22.88 -28.74 2.91
N THR A 551 -23.46 -28.43 1.76
CA THR A 551 -22.80 -28.43 0.48
C THR A 551 -22.61 -26.98 0.00
N LEU A 552 -21.38 -26.62 -0.34
CA LEU A 552 -21.05 -25.35 -0.93
C LEU A 552 -20.73 -25.52 -2.42
N ARG A 553 -21.26 -24.62 -3.24
CA ARG A 553 -20.89 -24.51 -4.66
C ARG A 553 -20.55 -23.08 -4.99
N VAL A 554 -19.34 -22.87 -5.53
CA VAL A 554 -18.82 -21.58 -5.99
C VAL A 554 -18.82 -21.59 -7.50
N GLU A 555 -19.37 -20.57 -8.11
CA GLU A 555 -19.28 -20.30 -9.54
C GLU A 555 -18.55 -18.97 -9.72
N TYR A 556 -17.58 -18.93 -10.63
CA TYR A 556 -16.78 -17.75 -10.90
C TYR A 556 -16.54 -17.60 -12.40
N ASN A 557 -16.62 -16.37 -12.89
CA ASN A 557 -16.34 -16.07 -14.28
C ASN A 557 -15.37 -14.89 -14.37
N GLN A 558 -14.16 -15.19 -14.84
CA GLN A 558 -13.10 -14.22 -15.10
C GLN A 558 -13.24 -13.66 -16.49
N THR A 559 -13.23 -12.34 -16.60
CA THR A 559 -13.27 -11.65 -17.89
C THR A 559 -11.86 -11.37 -18.41
N ASP A 560 -10.96 -10.86 -17.57
CA ASP A 560 -9.53 -10.67 -17.86
C ASP A 560 -8.77 -10.20 -16.61
N GLY A 561 -7.43 -10.19 -16.67
CA GLY A 561 -6.56 -9.51 -15.72
C GLY A 561 -6.33 -10.25 -14.40
N TRP A 562 -6.37 -9.50 -13.32
CA TRP A 562 -6.16 -10.01 -11.97
C TRP A 562 -7.32 -10.87 -11.50
N ILE A 563 -6.97 -11.99 -10.91
CA ILE A 563 -7.91 -12.90 -10.24
C ILE A 563 -7.78 -12.69 -8.76
N GLU A 564 -8.89 -12.36 -8.11
CA GLU A 564 -9.05 -12.54 -6.69
C GLU A 564 -10.36 -13.27 -6.43
N LEU A 565 -10.25 -14.48 -5.94
CA LEU A 565 -11.38 -15.30 -5.51
C LEU A 565 -11.02 -16.04 -4.24
N ARG A 566 -11.62 -15.64 -3.13
CA ARG A 566 -11.44 -16.32 -1.84
C ARG A 566 -12.78 -16.54 -1.18
N VAL A 567 -13.12 -17.78 -0.87
CA VAL A 567 -14.32 -18.16 -0.13
C VAL A 567 -13.92 -18.88 1.15
N GLU A 568 -14.37 -18.38 2.27
CA GLU A 568 -14.00 -18.85 3.60
C GLU A 568 -15.23 -19.01 4.50
N ILE A 569 -15.11 -19.93 5.44
CA ILE A 569 -16.07 -20.08 6.54
C ILE A 569 -15.45 -19.48 7.79
N ILE A 570 -16.12 -18.49 8.38
CA ILE A 570 -15.66 -17.82 9.59
C ILE A 570 -16.58 -18.24 10.73
N ARG A 571 -16.01 -18.62 11.87
CA ARG A 571 -16.80 -18.89 13.08
C ARG A 571 -17.19 -17.56 13.72
N GLY A 572 -18.48 -17.37 13.97
CA GLY A 572 -19.04 -16.13 14.52
C GLY A 572 -19.84 -15.34 13.50
N ARG A 573 -20.40 -14.24 13.93
CA ARG A 573 -20.99 -13.25 13.04
C ARG A 573 -19.87 -12.45 12.38
N PRO A 574 -20.07 -11.93 11.16
CA PRO A 574 -19.13 -10.98 10.62
C PRO A 574 -18.97 -9.89 11.68
N GLU A 575 -17.75 -9.65 12.13
CA GLU A 575 -17.47 -8.36 12.75
C GLU A 575 -18.00 -7.36 11.76
N GLN A 576 -18.90 -6.50 12.19
CA GLN A 576 -19.48 -5.50 11.31
C GLN A 576 -18.35 -4.57 10.89
N TYR A 577 -17.59 -4.98 9.90
CA TYR A 577 -16.91 -4.08 9.01
C TYR A 577 -18.00 -3.44 8.12
N THR A 578 -19.07 -2.98 8.74
CA THR A 578 -19.86 -1.94 8.16
C THR A 578 -18.94 -0.74 8.15
N LEU A 579 -18.25 -0.68 7.05
CA LEU A 579 -17.72 0.58 6.56
C LEU A 579 -18.95 1.48 6.42
N PRO A 580 -19.14 2.48 7.29
CA PRO A 580 -20.26 3.37 7.18
C PRO A 580 -20.19 4.15 5.89
#